data_08653f073d8ec6bd8098e5002b82dcb4
#
_entry.id   08653f073d8ec6bd8098e5002b82dcb4
#
_cell.length_a   1.000
_cell.length_b   1.000
_cell.length_c   1.000
_cell.angle_alpha   90.00
_cell.angle_beta   90.00
_cell.angle_gamma   90.00
#
_symmetry.space_group_name_H-M   'P 1'
#
loop_
_entity.id
_entity.type
_entity.pdbx_description
1 polymer ?
#
loop_
_entity_poly.entity_id
_entity_poly.type
_entity_poly.pdbx_seq_one_letter_code
_entity_poly.pdbx_strand_id
1 'polypeptide(L)'
;ENKAAKSPGKYSVSDRNFFGKKIVCADCGKTMYLQRSGPDKAAFNCGSHMLKKQCSSHRVHDTDVYDKVLKIIHTHMNVYLDKVAMIRRLNARQESINRYDVIGKEIRKCHKELDSLAANKERLYEDYVSHIIDAEQYEAFKEQDGAKERSLRARIAELSEYRAGYSINFQTDKEWEKVIDAYRDKRKLTKKMVDAFVEKIEVGADRRLTVHLYYDDMLEKLAAYAKEREAGNGK
;
A
#
# COMPACT_ATOMS: atom_id res chain seq x y z
N GLU A 1 -34.23 -40.41 -33.66
CA GLU A 1 -33.39 -40.43 -32.45
C GLU A 1 -33.63 -39.17 -31.62
N ASN A 2 -34.46 -39.34 -30.57
CA ASN A 2 -34.85 -38.28 -29.66
C ASN A 2 -33.66 -37.91 -28.72
N LYS A 3 -33.01 -36.81 -28.98
CA LYS A 3 -32.14 -36.16 -27.96
C LYS A 3 -33.05 -35.58 -26.89
N ALA A 4 -33.14 -36.26 -25.74
CA ALA A 4 -33.79 -35.74 -24.55
C ALA A 4 -33.20 -34.37 -24.19
N ALA A 5 -34.05 -33.34 -24.20
CA ALA A 5 -33.69 -32.00 -23.76
C ALA A 5 -33.27 -32.09 -22.29
N LYS A 6 -32.03 -31.76 -22.00
CA LYS A 6 -31.52 -31.63 -20.63
C LYS A 6 -32.31 -30.53 -19.92
N SER A 7 -33.01 -30.91 -18.86
CA SER A 7 -33.72 -29.98 -17.99
C SER A 7 -32.77 -28.83 -17.61
N PRO A 8 -33.20 -27.58 -17.70
CA PRO A 8 -32.36 -26.45 -17.23
C PRO A 8 -32.11 -26.63 -15.73
N GLY A 9 -30.85 -26.79 -15.37
CA GLY A 9 -30.48 -26.98 -13.98
C GLY A 9 -31.00 -25.80 -13.14
N LYS A 10 -31.49 -26.09 -11.95
CA LYS A 10 -32.10 -25.19 -10.96
C LYS A 10 -31.21 -24.02 -10.50
N TYR A 11 -30.02 -23.83 -11.07
CA TYR A 11 -29.02 -22.84 -10.64
C TYR A 11 -28.75 -21.86 -11.77
N SER A 12 -28.86 -20.57 -11.43
CA SER A 12 -28.52 -19.49 -12.35
C SER A 12 -27.01 -19.49 -12.65
N VAL A 13 -26.61 -18.84 -13.74
CA VAL A 13 -25.21 -18.67 -14.11
C VAL A 13 -24.43 -17.91 -13.00
N SER A 14 -25.12 -17.14 -12.14
CA SER A 14 -24.60 -16.43 -10.99
C SER A 14 -24.10 -17.34 -9.86
N ASP A 15 -24.58 -18.58 -9.77
CA ASP A 15 -24.17 -19.55 -8.75
C ASP A 15 -22.91 -20.35 -9.14
N ARG A 16 -22.27 -19.99 -10.23
CA ARG A 16 -21.00 -20.57 -10.65
C ARG A 16 -19.86 -19.93 -9.87
N ASN A 17 -18.79 -20.72 -9.67
CA ASN A 17 -17.55 -20.29 -9.02
C ASN A 17 -17.11 -18.89 -9.44
N PHE A 18 -17.41 -17.88 -8.64
CA PHE A 18 -17.00 -16.50 -8.91
C PHE A 18 -15.59 -16.16 -8.42
N PHE A 19 -14.90 -17.10 -7.75
CA PHE A 19 -13.47 -16.97 -7.50
C PHE A 19 -12.62 -17.14 -8.76
N GLY A 20 -13.17 -17.85 -9.78
CA GLY A 20 -12.50 -18.04 -11.05
C GLY A 20 -11.14 -18.73 -10.88
N LYS A 21 -10.09 -18.11 -11.44
CA LYS A 21 -8.70 -18.59 -11.35
C LYS A 21 -7.98 -18.14 -10.06
N LYS A 22 -8.63 -17.36 -9.20
CA LYS A 22 -8.02 -16.82 -7.99
C LYS A 22 -7.81 -17.87 -6.90
N ILE A 23 -8.57 -18.99 -6.92
CA ILE A 23 -8.39 -20.07 -5.95
C ILE A 23 -7.43 -21.14 -6.50
N VAL A 24 -6.35 -21.40 -5.78
CA VAL A 24 -5.28 -22.30 -6.20
C VAL A 24 -4.86 -23.24 -5.07
N CYS A 25 -4.26 -24.36 -5.43
CA CYS A 25 -3.65 -25.29 -4.49
C CYS A 25 -2.31 -24.72 -3.99
N ALA A 26 -2.11 -24.70 -2.67
CA ALA A 26 -0.87 -24.19 -2.06
C ALA A 26 0.37 -25.02 -2.46
N ASP A 27 0.21 -26.36 -2.65
CA ASP A 27 1.35 -27.25 -2.92
C ASP A 27 1.79 -27.21 -4.38
N CYS A 28 0.85 -27.16 -5.34
CA CYS A 28 1.20 -27.27 -6.76
C CYS A 28 0.89 -26.01 -7.59
N GLY A 29 0.33 -24.97 -6.99
CA GLY A 29 -0.01 -23.70 -7.65
C GLY A 29 -1.13 -23.79 -8.70
N LYS A 30 -1.70 -24.98 -8.98
CA LYS A 30 -2.73 -25.12 -9.99
C LYS A 30 -4.10 -24.69 -9.48
N THR A 31 -4.90 -24.13 -10.39
CA THR A 31 -6.28 -23.71 -10.10
C THR A 31 -7.09 -24.86 -9.52
N MET A 32 -7.89 -24.56 -8.52
CA MET A 32 -8.87 -25.49 -7.96
C MET A 32 -10.20 -25.37 -8.67
N TYR A 33 -10.84 -26.51 -8.91
CA TYR A 33 -12.11 -26.59 -9.63
C TYR A 33 -13.25 -26.88 -8.68
N LEU A 34 -14.34 -26.12 -8.80
CA LEU A 34 -15.57 -26.35 -8.05
C LEU A 34 -16.31 -27.56 -8.62
N GLN A 35 -16.44 -28.60 -7.82
CA GLN A 35 -17.28 -29.78 -8.12
C GLN A 35 -18.53 -29.75 -7.25
N ARG A 36 -19.66 -30.02 -7.85
CA ARG A 36 -20.98 -30.14 -7.20
C ARG A 36 -21.45 -31.58 -7.26
N SER A 37 -21.69 -32.15 -6.09
CA SER A 37 -22.19 -33.53 -5.95
C SER A 37 -23.66 -33.56 -5.51
N GLY A 38 -24.31 -32.40 -5.42
CA GLY A 38 -25.73 -32.23 -5.00
C GLY A 38 -26.02 -30.75 -4.70
N PRO A 39 -27.27 -30.45 -4.28
CA PRO A 39 -27.72 -29.07 -4.02
C PRO A 39 -26.80 -28.32 -3.02
N ASP A 40 -26.40 -28.98 -1.94
CA ASP A 40 -25.62 -28.38 -0.85
C ASP A 40 -24.24 -29.03 -0.69
N LYS A 41 -23.75 -29.74 -1.70
CA LYS A 41 -22.49 -30.48 -1.66
C LYS A 41 -21.57 -30.03 -2.77
N ALA A 42 -21.04 -28.81 -2.62
CA ALA A 42 -20.03 -28.29 -3.52
C ALA A 42 -18.67 -28.20 -2.79
N ALA A 43 -17.60 -28.48 -3.50
CA ALA A 43 -16.24 -28.37 -2.96
C ALA A 43 -15.23 -28.01 -4.05
N PHE A 44 -14.23 -27.24 -3.67
CA PHE A 44 -13.07 -26.98 -4.49
C PHE A 44 -12.07 -28.11 -4.37
N ASN A 45 -11.60 -28.63 -5.49
CA ASN A 45 -10.67 -29.74 -5.58
C ASN A 45 -9.44 -29.34 -6.42
N CYS A 46 -8.26 -29.80 -6.02
CA CYS A 46 -7.02 -29.54 -6.76
C CYS A 46 -7.08 -30.14 -8.17
N GLY A 47 -6.83 -29.31 -9.20
CA GLY A 47 -6.85 -29.74 -10.59
C GLY A 47 -5.79 -30.79 -10.93
N SER A 48 -4.58 -30.67 -10.38
CA SER A 48 -3.50 -31.66 -10.60
C SER A 48 -3.82 -33.01 -9.99
N HIS A 49 -4.45 -33.05 -8.81
CA HIS A 49 -4.89 -34.29 -8.18
C HIS A 49 -5.99 -34.98 -9.01
N MET A 50 -6.98 -34.18 -9.45
CA MET A 50 -8.13 -34.71 -10.20
C MET A 50 -7.74 -35.29 -11.56
N LEU A 51 -6.88 -34.57 -12.29
CA LEU A 51 -6.58 -34.93 -13.68
C LEU A 51 -5.41 -35.91 -13.80
N LYS A 52 -4.36 -35.74 -12.99
CA LYS A 52 -3.09 -36.47 -13.20
C LYS A 52 -2.57 -37.18 -11.97
N LYS A 53 -3.21 -37.08 -10.80
CA LYS A 53 -2.74 -37.62 -9.51
C LYS A 53 -1.34 -37.13 -9.11
N GLN A 54 -0.91 -35.96 -9.60
CA GLN A 54 0.42 -35.40 -9.38
C GLN A 54 0.52 -34.52 -8.12
N CYS A 55 -0.54 -34.42 -7.35
CA CYS A 55 -0.60 -33.65 -6.11
C CYS A 55 -1.39 -34.44 -5.08
N SER A 56 -1.19 -34.12 -3.80
CA SER A 56 -2.03 -34.64 -2.72
C SER A 56 -3.50 -34.16 -2.86
N SER A 57 -4.41 -34.85 -2.22
CA SER A 57 -5.84 -34.52 -2.30
C SER A 57 -6.14 -33.28 -1.49
N HIS A 58 -6.28 -32.14 -2.15
CA HIS A 58 -6.76 -30.91 -1.55
C HIS A 58 -8.23 -30.71 -1.88
N ARG A 59 -9.06 -30.70 -0.86
CA ARG A 59 -10.51 -30.49 -0.98
C ARG A 59 -11.01 -29.61 0.16
N VAL A 60 -11.75 -28.56 -0.18
CA VAL A 60 -12.40 -27.67 0.78
C VAL A 60 -13.84 -27.40 0.33
N HIS A 61 -14.76 -27.34 1.28
CA HIS A 61 -16.17 -27.02 0.96
C HIS A 61 -16.28 -25.56 0.52
N ASP A 62 -17.15 -25.31 -0.43
CA ASP A 62 -17.39 -23.97 -0.97
C ASP A 62 -17.90 -23.02 0.11
N THR A 63 -18.84 -23.47 0.97
CA THR A 63 -19.35 -22.70 2.10
C THR A 63 -18.21 -22.21 3.01
N ASP A 64 -17.27 -23.09 3.35
CA ASP A 64 -16.12 -22.73 4.19
C ASP A 64 -15.24 -21.67 3.54
N VAL A 65 -15.08 -21.75 2.22
CA VAL A 65 -14.31 -20.74 1.47
C VAL A 65 -15.04 -19.40 1.45
N TYR A 66 -16.35 -19.41 1.15
CA TYR A 66 -17.16 -18.19 1.12
C TYR A 66 -17.16 -17.48 2.45
N ASP A 67 -17.43 -18.18 3.55
CA ASP A 67 -17.53 -17.61 4.88
C ASP A 67 -16.19 -17.07 5.38
N LYS A 68 -15.11 -17.84 5.17
CA LYS A 68 -13.77 -17.40 5.57
C LYS A 68 -13.29 -16.19 4.77
N VAL A 69 -13.49 -16.19 3.46
CA VAL A 69 -13.10 -15.07 2.60
C VAL A 69 -13.90 -13.81 2.96
N LEU A 70 -15.20 -13.93 3.16
CA LEU A 70 -16.04 -12.82 3.62
C LEU A 70 -15.55 -12.26 4.95
N LYS A 71 -15.28 -13.13 5.93
CA LYS A 71 -14.76 -12.72 7.24
C LYS A 71 -13.42 -12.01 7.14
N ILE A 72 -12.50 -12.51 6.31
CA ILE A 72 -11.17 -11.90 6.09
C ILE A 72 -11.32 -10.51 5.47
N ILE A 73 -12.17 -10.38 4.43
CA ILE A 73 -12.43 -9.08 3.79
C ILE A 73 -13.00 -8.08 4.81
N HIS A 74 -13.99 -8.49 5.62
CA HIS A 74 -14.56 -7.61 6.65
C HIS A 74 -13.53 -7.22 7.73
N THR A 75 -12.72 -8.17 8.20
CA THR A 75 -11.65 -7.87 9.15
C THR A 75 -10.67 -6.85 8.58
N HIS A 76 -10.29 -7.02 7.31
CA HIS A 76 -9.37 -6.13 6.63
C HIS A 76 -9.96 -4.72 6.45
N MET A 77 -11.23 -4.62 6.03
CA MET A 77 -11.93 -3.34 5.95
C MET A 77 -11.99 -2.62 7.30
N ASN A 78 -12.29 -3.33 8.38
CA ASN A 78 -12.34 -2.74 9.73
C ASN A 78 -10.96 -2.23 10.16
N VAL A 79 -9.91 -3.02 9.97
CA VAL A 79 -8.53 -2.61 10.29
C VAL A 79 -8.13 -1.38 9.48
N TYR A 80 -8.52 -1.30 8.22
CA TYR A 80 -8.26 -0.12 7.38
C TYR A 80 -9.00 1.12 7.91
N LEU A 81 -10.29 0.98 8.23
CA LEU A 81 -11.11 2.10 8.75
C LEU A 81 -10.60 2.61 10.09
N ASP A 82 -10.16 1.71 10.99
CA ASP A 82 -9.56 2.09 12.27
C ASP A 82 -8.27 2.88 12.06
N LYS A 83 -7.43 2.48 11.11
CA LYS A 83 -6.21 3.22 10.75
C LYS A 83 -6.52 4.59 10.14
N VAL A 84 -7.49 4.67 9.24
CA VAL A 84 -7.94 5.95 8.67
C VAL A 84 -8.44 6.89 9.77
N ALA A 85 -9.23 6.37 10.71
CA ALA A 85 -9.70 7.14 11.85
C ALA A 85 -8.54 7.62 12.75
N MET A 86 -7.54 6.77 12.98
CA MET A 86 -6.34 7.14 13.72
C MET A 86 -5.53 8.22 12.99
N ILE A 87 -5.31 8.06 11.68
CA ILE A 87 -4.64 9.07 10.85
C ILE A 87 -5.38 10.40 10.91
N ARG A 88 -6.71 10.40 10.77
CA ARG A 88 -7.52 11.63 10.87
C ARG A 88 -7.37 12.29 12.25
N ARG A 89 -7.32 11.52 13.34
CA ARG A 89 -7.07 12.05 14.70
C ARG A 89 -5.67 12.65 14.85
N LEU A 90 -4.66 12.00 14.28
CA LEU A 90 -3.28 12.51 14.27
C LEU A 90 -3.15 13.78 13.44
N ASN A 91 -3.85 13.87 12.31
CA ASN A 91 -3.89 15.05 11.46
C ASN A 91 -4.63 16.22 12.11
N ALA A 92 -5.65 15.93 12.90
CA ALA A 92 -6.41 16.95 13.65
C ALA A 92 -5.62 17.51 14.85
N ARG A 93 -4.52 16.85 15.27
CA ARG A 93 -3.63 17.42 16.28
C ARG A 93 -2.81 18.55 15.64
N GLN A 94 -3.09 19.77 16.10
CA GLN A 94 -2.44 21.02 15.67
C GLN A 94 -0.89 20.94 15.61
N GLU A 95 -0.28 20.08 16.41
CA GLU A 95 1.17 19.86 16.45
C GLU A 95 1.77 19.32 15.17
N SER A 96 1.06 18.45 14.45
CA SER A 96 1.58 17.87 13.20
C SER A 96 1.56 18.88 12.06
N ILE A 97 0.53 19.72 12.00
CA ILE A 97 0.42 20.82 11.04
C ILE A 97 1.51 21.86 11.32
N ASN A 98 1.70 22.22 12.60
CA ASN A 98 2.73 23.17 13.00
C ASN A 98 4.14 22.70 12.64
N ARG A 99 4.49 21.42 12.82
CA ARG A 99 5.80 20.88 12.45
C ARG A 99 6.05 20.92 10.94
N TYR A 100 5.07 20.52 10.12
CA TYR A 100 5.16 20.59 8.66
C TYR A 100 5.39 22.02 8.17
N ASP A 101 4.69 22.99 8.77
CA ASP A 101 4.82 24.41 8.46
C ASP A 101 6.15 24.99 8.94
N VAL A 102 6.63 24.59 10.12
CA VAL A 102 7.93 25.00 10.66
C VAL A 102 9.06 24.51 9.76
N ILE A 103 9.06 23.24 9.37
CA ILE A 103 10.07 22.69 8.44
C ILE A 103 10.00 23.43 7.09
N GLY A 104 8.81 23.71 6.58
CA GLY A 104 8.65 24.48 5.37
C GLY A 104 9.19 25.92 5.46
N LYS A 105 9.11 26.57 6.63
CA LYS A 105 9.71 27.88 6.89
C LYS A 105 11.23 27.80 6.92
N GLU A 106 11.79 26.76 7.54
CA GLU A 106 13.25 26.54 7.57
C GLU A 106 13.82 26.29 6.16
N ILE A 107 13.17 25.46 5.36
CA ILE A 107 13.58 25.26 3.95
C ILE A 107 13.59 26.58 3.19
N ARG A 108 12.52 27.39 3.31
CA ARG A 108 12.46 28.68 2.66
C ARG A 108 13.55 29.65 3.14
N LYS A 109 13.94 29.59 4.43
CA LYS A 109 15.04 30.37 4.97
C LYS A 109 16.36 29.97 4.35
N CYS A 110 16.65 28.66 4.27
CA CYS A 110 17.85 28.15 3.61
C CYS A 110 17.93 28.56 2.12
N HIS A 111 16.81 28.56 1.40
CA HIS A 111 16.77 29.05 0.01
C HIS A 111 17.10 30.54 -0.08
N LYS A 112 16.53 31.38 0.78
CA LYS A 112 16.87 32.81 0.81
C LYS A 112 18.36 33.07 1.11
N GLU A 113 18.95 32.24 1.97
CA GLU A 113 20.38 32.33 2.25
C GLU A 113 21.22 31.91 1.04
N LEU A 114 20.77 30.88 0.26
CA LEU A 114 21.43 30.53 -1.00
C LEU A 114 21.33 31.65 -2.04
N ASP A 115 20.15 32.28 -2.17
CA ASP A 115 19.97 33.42 -3.08
C ASP A 115 20.88 34.59 -2.71
N SER A 116 21.04 34.87 -1.41
CA SER A 116 21.96 35.90 -0.89
C SER A 116 23.41 35.54 -1.17
N LEU A 117 23.80 34.27 -1.05
CA LEU A 117 25.16 33.83 -1.38
C LEU A 117 25.43 33.96 -2.90
N ALA A 118 24.47 33.70 -3.74
CA ALA A 118 24.60 33.88 -5.19
C ALA A 118 24.88 35.37 -5.53
N ALA A 119 24.11 36.29 -4.93
CA ALA A 119 24.33 37.72 -5.12
C ALA A 119 25.70 38.19 -4.55
N ASN A 120 26.14 37.61 -3.42
CA ASN A 120 27.46 37.92 -2.89
C ASN A 120 28.58 37.42 -3.79
N LYS A 121 28.46 36.29 -4.44
CA LYS A 121 29.45 35.77 -5.39
C LYS A 121 29.61 36.69 -6.61
N GLU A 122 28.54 37.29 -7.11
CA GLU A 122 28.61 38.28 -8.19
C GLU A 122 29.40 39.51 -7.74
N ARG A 123 29.08 40.07 -6.57
CA ARG A 123 29.82 41.20 -5.99
C ARG A 123 31.29 40.89 -5.71
N LEU A 124 31.57 39.70 -5.17
CA LEU A 124 32.94 39.26 -4.90
C LEU A 124 33.77 39.20 -6.19
N TYR A 125 33.17 38.77 -7.29
CA TYR A 125 33.82 38.78 -8.60
C TYR A 125 34.04 40.20 -9.13
N GLU A 126 33.07 41.09 -8.99
CA GLU A 126 33.18 42.50 -9.36
C GLU A 126 34.29 43.21 -8.58
N ASP A 127 34.38 42.97 -7.25
CA ASP A 127 35.41 43.52 -6.37
C ASP A 127 36.82 43.02 -6.77
N TYR A 128 36.94 41.75 -7.16
CA TYR A 128 38.19 41.18 -7.66
C TYR A 128 38.61 41.79 -8.99
N VAL A 129 37.68 41.88 -9.97
CA VAL A 129 37.97 42.48 -11.29
C VAL A 129 38.29 43.97 -11.18
N SER A 130 37.69 44.66 -10.21
CA SER A 130 37.95 46.08 -9.92
C SER A 130 39.19 46.31 -9.05
N HIS A 131 39.98 45.27 -8.74
CA HIS A 131 41.18 45.33 -7.91
C HIS A 131 40.92 45.87 -6.48
N ILE A 132 39.71 45.75 -5.96
CA ILE A 132 39.34 46.09 -4.58
C ILE A 132 39.87 45.03 -3.61
N ILE A 133 39.87 43.77 -4.03
CA ILE A 133 40.43 42.61 -3.33
C ILE A 133 41.49 41.93 -4.21
N ASP A 134 42.48 41.31 -3.56
CA ASP A 134 43.49 40.52 -4.25
C ASP A 134 43.05 39.07 -4.55
N ALA A 135 43.88 38.32 -5.27
CA ALA A 135 43.56 36.94 -5.66
C ALA A 135 43.49 36.00 -4.47
N GLU A 136 44.29 36.19 -3.43
CA GLU A 136 44.29 35.35 -2.24
C GLU A 136 42.98 35.55 -1.44
N GLN A 137 42.59 36.79 -1.25
CA GLN A 137 41.32 37.15 -0.61
C GLN A 137 40.14 36.64 -1.40
N TYR A 138 40.14 36.75 -2.74
CA TYR A 138 39.09 36.24 -3.60
C TYR A 138 38.92 34.73 -3.44
N GLU A 139 40.01 33.94 -3.52
CA GLU A 139 39.90 32.47 -3.38
C GLU A 139 39.48 32.06 -1.96
N ALA A 140 39.95 32.76 -0.92
CA ALA A 140 39.54 32.51 0.47
C ALA A 140 38.01 32.70 0.66
N PHE A 141 37.46 33.81 0.18
CA PHE A 141 36.01 34.07 0.27
C PHE A 141 35.20 33.11 -0.58
N LYS A 142 35.67 32.79 -1.78
CA LYS A 142 35.02 31.82 -2.68
C LYS A 142 34.97 30.42 -2.07
N GLU A 143 36.03 29.99 -1.38
CA GLU A 143 36.04 28.71 -0.67
C GLU A 143 35.06 28.71 0.50
N GLN A 144 35.03 29.77 1.30
CA GLN A 144 34.09 29.96 2.41
C GLN A 144 32.64 29.95 1.93
N ASP A 145 32.30 30.68 0.88
CA ASP A 145 30.95 30.72 0.29
C ASP A 145 30.58 29.38 -0.31
N GLY A 146 31.53 28.68 -0.95
CA GLY A 146 31.31 27.32 -1.47
C GLY A 146 31.05 26.30 -0.37
N ALA A 147 31.72 26.37 0.76
CA ALA A 147 31.49 25.53 1.92
C ALA A 147 30.08 25.76 2.52
N LYS A 148 29.69 27.04 2.64
CA LYS A 148 28.39 27.45 3.15
C LYS A 148 27.27 27.01 2.21
N GLU A 149 27.44 27.13 0.89
CA GLU A 149 26.48 26.64 -0.11
C GLU A 149 26.27 25.15 0.00
N ARG A 150 27.34 24.34 0.10
CA ARG A 150 27.25 22.88 0.28
C ARG A 150 26.48 22.51 1.53
N SER A 151 26.78 23.19 2.65
CA SER A 151 26.09 22.99 3.94
C SER A 151 24.56 23.28 3.82
N LEU A 152 24.19 24.40 3.21
CA LEU A 152 22.79 24.79 3.03
C LEU A 152 22.04 23.82 2.12
N ARG A 153 22.67 23.37 1.02
CA ARG A 153 22.07 22.37 0.12
C ARG A 153 21.86 21.02 0.82
N ALA A 154 22.84 20.58 1.60
CA ALA A 154 22.71 19.36 2.41
C ALA A 154 21.57 19.50 3.44
N ARG A 155 21.46 20.65 4.09
CA ARG A 155 20.38 20.93 5.05
C ARG A 155 19.00 20.97 4.40
N ILE A 156 18.89 21.54 3.21
CA ILE A 156 17.63 21.52 2.44
C ILE A 156 17.24 20.09 2.06
N ALA A 157 18.18 19.26 1.63
CA ALA A 157 17.92 17.87 1.29
C ALA A 157 17.42 17.08 2.51
N GLU A 158 18.09 17.18 3.65
CA GLU A 158 17.68 16.54 4.91
C GLU A 158 16.27 16.99 5.34
N LEU A 159 16.02 18.29 5.37
CA LEU A 159 14.73 18.85 5.76
C LEU A 159 13.61 18.46 4.77
N SER A 160 13.93 18.36 3.48
CA SER A 160 12.97 17.97 2.45
C SER A 160 12.57 16.50 2.55
N GLU A 161 13.55 15.62 2.83
CA GLU A 161 13.31 14.20 3.11
C GLU A 161 12.45 14.02 4.37
N TYR A 162 12.83 14.73 5.45
CA TYR A 162 12.05 14.72 6.68
C TYR A 162 10.61 15.22 6.47
N ARG A 163 10.43 16.31 5.70
CA ARG A 163 9.12 16.85 5.33
C ARG A 163 8.30 15.90 4.46
N ALA A 164 8.94 15.19 3.51
CA ALA A 164 8.29 14.19 2.66
C ALA A 164 7.74 13.03 3.50
N GLY A 165 8.47 12.56 4.51
CA GLY A 165 8.00 11.57 5.47
C GLY A 165 6.71 11.98 6.20
N TYR A 166 6.54 13.26 6.52
CA TYR A 166 5.29 13.77 7.11
C TYR A 166 4.13 13.85 6.10
N SER A 167 4.38 14.16 4.83
CA SER A 167 3.33 14.31 3.81
C SER A 167 2.77 12.97 3.32
N ILE A 168 3.59 11.93 3.23
CA ILE A 168 3.19 10.59 2.77
C ILE A 168 2.21 9.93 3.76
N ASN A 169 2.26 10.29 5.03
CA ASN A 169 1.46 9.67 6.09
C ASN A 169 0.02 10.16 6.20
N PHE A 170 -0.36 11.22 5.47
CA PHE A 170 -1.65 11.88 5.65
C PHE A 170 -2.61 11.74 4.47
N GLN A 171 -2.19 11.08 3.39
CA GLN A 171 -3.08 10.80 2.27
C GLN A 171 -3.70 9.41 2.44
N THR A 172 -4.95 9.38 2.87
CA THR A 172 -5.78 8.19 2.72
C THR A 172 -6.17 8.07 1.25
N ASP A 173 -6.14 6.85 0.72
CA ASP A 173 -6.63 6.60 -0.63
C ASP A 173 -8.15 6.75 -0.67
N LYS A 174 -8.61 7.93 -1.10
CA LYS A 174 -10.04 8.28 -1.16
C LYS A 174 -10.83 7.34 -2.09
N GLU A 175 -10.20 6.78 -3.09
CA GLU A 175 -10.87 5.83 -3.99
C GLU A 175 -11.09 4.50 -3.27
N TRP A 176 -10.10 4.06 -2.50
CA TRP A 176 -10.23 2.86 -1.70
C TRP A 176 -11.25 3.01 -0.56
N GLU A 177 -11.31 4.17 0.09
CA GLU A 177 -12.36 4.46 1.08
C GLU A 177 -13.76 4.29 0.48
N LYS A 178 -13.99 4.76 -0.75
CA LYS A 178 -15.27 4.58 -1.46
C LYS A 178 -15.58 3.11 -1.73
N VAL A 179 -14.56 2.32 -2.10
CA VAL A 179 -14.72 0.87 -2.31
C VAL A 179 -15.12 0.19 -1.01
N ILE A 180 -14.44 0.51 0.10
CA ILE A 180 -14.77 -0.05 1.42
C ILE A 180 -16.20 0.33 1.82
N ASP A 181 -16.57 1.59 1.72
CA ASP A 181 -17.92 2.08 2.06
C ASP A 181 -19.03 1.39 1.23
N ALA A 182 -18.76 1.04 -0.02
CA ALA A 182 -19.71 0.34 -0.87
C ALA A 182 -19.98 -1.11 -0.43
N TYR A 183 -19.03 -1.73 0.29
CA TYR A 183 -19.09 -3.15 0.63
C TYR A 183 -19.13 -3.47 2.12
N ARG A 184 -18.83 -2.52 3.02
CA ARG A 184 -18.71 -2.77 4.48
C ARG A 184 -19.96 -3.40 5.11
N ASP A 185 -21.15 -3.05 4.62
CA ASP A 185 -22.44 -3.55 5.16
C ASP A 185 -22.97 -4.80 4.44
N LYS A 186 -22.23 -5.32 3.47
CA LYS A 186 -22.66 -6.50 2.71
C LYS A 186 -22.44 -7.77 3.52
N ARG A 187 -23.52 -8.47 3.84
CA ARG A 187 -23.50 -9.72 4.62
C ARG A 187 -23.22 -10.97 3.78
N LYS A 188 -23.21 -10.86 2.47
CA LYS A 188 -22.96 -11.97 1.54
C LYS A 188 -21.82 -11.63 0.61
N LEU A 189 -20.91 -12.58 0.41
CA LEU A 189 -19.83 -12.46 -0.54
C LEU A 189 -20.39 -12.37 -1.96
N THR A 190 -19.89 -11.44 -2.74
CA THR A 190 -20.28 -11.25 -4.14
C THR A 190 -19.06 -11.32 -5.06
N LYS A 191 -19.30 -11.63 -6.34
CA LYS A 191 -18.20 -11.61 -7.33
C LYS A 191 -17.46 -10.26 -7.34
N LYS A 192 -18.21 -9.16 -7.30
CA LYS A 192 -17.63 -7.81 -7.27
C LYS A 192 -16.74 -7.57 -6.05
N MET A 193 -17.10 -8.09 -4.87
CA MET A 193 -16.24 -8.03 -3.68
C MET A 193 -14.95 -8.84 -3.90
N VAL A 194 -15.06 -10.07 -4.41
CA VAL A 194 -13.88 -10.89 -4.69
C VAL A 194 -12.97 -10.21 -5.71
N ASP A 195 -13.54 -9.63 -6.76
CA ASP A 195 -12.77 -8.94 -7.79
C ASP A 195 -12.07 -7.68 -7.24
N ALA A 196 -12.71 -6.95 -6.32
CA ALA A 196 -12.19 -5.72 -5.74
C ALA A 196 -11.13 -5.95 -4.65
N PHE A 197 -11.28 -6.99 -3.82
CA PHE A 197 -10.46 -7.19 -2.62
C PHE A 197 -9.44 -8.30 -2.73
N VAL A 198 -9.78 -9.40 -3.42
CA VAL A 198 -8.98 -10.64 -3.40
C VAL A 198 -8.08 -10.73 -4.63
N GLU A 199 -6.80 -10.83 -4.39
CA GLU A 199 -5.82 -11.16 -5.42
C GLU A 199 -5.79 -12.66 -5.68
N LYS A 200 -5.58 -13.47 -4.63
CA LYS A 200 -5.36 -14.91 -4.69
C LYS A 200 -5.82 -15.59 -3.40
N ILE A 201 -6.28 -16.83 -3.52
CA ILE A 201 -6.62 -17.71 -2.40
C ILE A 201 -5.85 -19.00 -2.54
N GLU A 202 -5.05 -19.35 -1.55
CA GLU A 202 -4.30 -20.61 -1.49
C GLU A 202 -4.97 -21.59 -0.53
N VAL A 203 -5.11 -22.84 -0.94
CA VAL A 203 -5.71 -23.91 -0.14
C VAL A 203 -4.65 -24.95 0.18
N GLY A 204 -4.30 -25.07 1.45
CA GLY A 204 -3.35 -26.07 1.96
C GLY A 204 -3.97 -27.46 2.12
N ALA A 205 -3.13 -28.49 2.33
CA ALA A 205 -3.51 -29.87 2.57
C ALA A 205 -4.38 -30.02 3.85
N ASP A 206 -4.11 -29.21 4.85
CA ASP A 206 -4.83 -29.11 6.12
C ASP A 206 -6.14 -28.30 6.04
N ARG A 207 -6.59 -27.97 4.83
CA ARG A 207 -7.74 -27.10 4.54
C ARG A 207 -7.56 -25.67 5.06
N ARG A 208 -6.34 -25.27 5.39
CA ARG A 208 -6.02 -23.89 5.71
C ARG A 208 -6.16 -23.04 4.45
N LEU A 209 -6.78 -21.87 4.61
CA LEU A 209 -6.92 -20.88 3.54
C LEU A 209 -6.01 -19.71 3.84
N THR A 210 -5.16 -19.36 2.88
CA THR A 210 -4.40 -18.11 2.85
C THR A 210 -5.01 -17.22 1.78
N VAL A 211 -5.51 -16.05 2.17
CA VAL A 211 -6.15 -15.09 1.28
C VAL A 211 -5.23 -13.91 1.12
N HIS A 212 -4.76 -13.67 -0.09
CA HIS A 212 -3.97 -12.50 -0.46
C HIS A 212 -4.91 -11.41 -0.96
N LEU A 213 -4.81 -10.23 -0.38
CA LEU A 213 -5.62 -9.08 -0.74
C LEU A 213 -4.77 -8.06 -1.49
N TYR A 214 -5.36 -7.29 -2.41
CA TYR A 214 -4.63 -6.28 -3.21
C TYR A 214 -3.97 -5.18 -2.39
N TYR A 215 -4.37 -4.97 -1.12
CA TYR A 215 -3.92 -3.88 -0.26
C TYR A 215 -3.12 -4.35 0.97
N ASP A 216 -2.65 -5.59 0.99
CA ASP A 216 -1.79 -6.09 2.08
C ASP A 216 -0.50 -5.26 2.20
N ASP A 217 0.11 -4.87 1.08
CA ASP A 217 1.31 -4.01 1.02
C ASP A 217 1.15 -2.66 1.74
N MET A 218 -0.03 -2.03 1.66
CA MET A 218 -0.27 -0.76 2.36
C MET A 218 -0.33 -0.93 3.88
N LEU A 219 -0.83 -2.07 4.35
CA LEU A 219 -0.88 -2.37 5.78
C LEU A 219 0.50 -2.68 6.35
N GLU A 220 1.35 -3.37 5.59
CA GLU A 220 2.74 -3.64 5.96
C GLU A 220 3.58 -2.36 6.02
N LYS A 221 3.46 -1.47 5.03
CA LYS A 221 4.12 -0.17 5.02
C LYS A 221 3.71 0.71 6.20
N LEU A 222 2.42 0.74 6.55
CA LEU A 222 1.92 1.48 7.72
C LEU A 222 2.38 0.86 9.04
N ALA A 223 2.48 -0.47 9.13
CA ALA A 223 2.97 -1.16 10.32
C ALA A 223 4.48 -0.96 10.50
N ALA A 224 5.27 -0.98 9.42
CA ALA A 224 6.70 -0.67 9.45
C ALA A 224 6.94 0.75 9.95
N TYR A 225 6.19 1.73 9.43
CA TYR A 225 6.28 3.11 9.84
C TYR A 225 5.89 3.36 11.31
N ALA A 226 4.85 2.67 11.82
CA ALA A 226 4.47 2.77 13.23
C ALA A 226 5.60 2.28 14.14
N LYS A 227 6.27 1.18 13.77
CA LYS A 227 7.43 0.63 14.53
C LYS A 227 8.64 1.57 14.51
N GLU A 228 8.97 2.18 13.38
CA GLU A 228 10.07 3.14 13.28
C GLU A 228 9.84 4.36 14.17
N ARG A 229 8.60 4.79 14.30
CA ARG A 229 8.22 5.96 15.11
C ARG A 229 8.22 5.67 16.61
N GLU A 230 7.86 4.45 17.02
CA GLU A 230 7.99 4.00 18.41
C GLU A 230 9.46 3.89 18.81
N ALA A 231 10.32 3.41 17.91
CA ALA A 231 11.77 3.34 18.13
C ALA A 231 12.44 4.72 18.15
N GLY A 232 11.91 5.71 17.40
CA GLY A 232 12.43 7.07 17.34
C GLY A 232 12.03 7.99 18.52
N ASN A 233 10.94 7.67 19.23
CA ASN A 233 10.46 8.45 20.40
C ASN A 233 11.03 7.96 21.73
N GLY A 234 11.93 6.98 21.72
CA GLY A 234 12.62 6.44 22.91
C GLY A 234 14.01 6.99 23.16
N LYS A 235 14.37 8.12 22.53
CA LYS A 235 15.64 8.85 22.80
C LYS A 235 15.40 10.27 23.21
#